data_2dc7aae728c757f74713fd17e9f01c84
#
_entry.id   2dc7aae728c757f74713fd17e9f01c84
#
_cell.length_a   1.000
_cell.length_b   1.000
_cell.length_c   1.000
_cell.angle_alpha   90.00
_cell.angle_beta   90.00
_cell.angle_gamma   90.00
#
_symmetry.space_group_name_H-M   'P 1'
#
loop_
_entity.id
_entity.type
_entity.pdbx_description
1 polymer ?
#
loop_
_entity_poly.entity_id
_entity_poly.type
_entity_poly.pdbx_seq_one_letter_code
_entity_poly.pdbx_strand_id
1 'polypeptide(L)'
;MAIPSITRAAYNSLSRFSLLFRIGLAMARILKNPFPSQLFENLSKQECQHALEVFHYAAQSETSDDVRDTLVRFQSLFPFDRLLGGLARLSPSGKFEGFTNVVNVSYPDEWLYLYWKNGYADIDPVFRAASQSPSTQVWKHTYLQATSKEELDFIETAKGFGLADGITTSSVDQTCGLATFCSFAGGKNIDAVRYAPLVEYLGRHLHLALMRTARKDAPATEKCVKELSPREVTILNWIKNGKTNWEVGQILGVTERTVRFHLASIFAKLDVTSRSQAVAAAMEHGLPTLHGLPSAI
;
A
#
# COMPACT_ATOMS: atom_id res chain seq x y z
N MET A 1 22.30 -28.74 -59.69
CA MET A 1 22.90 -28.12 -58.48
C MET A 1 22.24 -28.76 -57.27
N ALA A 2 22.92 -29.64 -56.58
CA ALA A 2 22.35 -30.38 -55.44
C ALA A 2 22.56 -29.57 -54.14
N ILE A 3 21.51 -29.38 -53.37
CA ILE A 3 21.57 -28.73 -52.04
C ILE A 3 22.21 -29.72 -51.09
N PRO A 4 23.26 -29.36 -50.33
CA PRO A 4 23.90 -30.29 -49.39
C PRO A 4 22.97 -30.58 -48.23
N SER A 5 22.70 -31.85 -47.98
CA SER A 5 21.93 -32.33 -46.83
C SER A 5 22.68 -32.02 -45.52
N ILE A 6 22.05 -31.18 -44.67
CA ILE A 6 22.53 -30.94 -43.32
C ILE A 6 22.43 -32.24 -42.55
N THR A 7 23.57 -32.79 -42.14
CA THR A 7 23.64 -34.03 -41.39
C THR A 7 22.95 -33.90 -40.02
N ARG A 8 22.29 -34.96 -39.57
CA ARG A 8 21.59 -35.06 -38.27
C ARG A 8 22.47 -34.67 -37.09
N ALA A 9 23.80 -34.76 -37.24
CA ALA A 9 24.78 -34.31 -36.26
C ALA A 9 24.88 -32.77 -36.16
N ALA A 10 24.76 -32.04 -37.28
CA ALA A 10 24.77 -30.57 -37.30
C ALA A 10 23.47 -29.98 -36.70
N TYR A 11 22.33 -30.64 -36.93
CA TYR A 11 21.05 -30.25 -36.34
C TYR A 11 21.03 -30.42 -34.81
N ASN A 12 21.60 -31.52 -34.29
CA ASN A 12 21.75 -31.80 -32.87
C ASN A 12 22.76 -30.87 -32.17
N SER A 13 23.79 -30.39 -32.87
CA SER A 13 24.73 -29.41 -32.30
C SER A 13 24.11 -28.01 -32.22
N LEU A 14 23.36 -27.61 -33.22
CA LEU A 14 22.63 -26.32 -33.22
C LEU A 14 21.52 -26.28 -32.13
N SER A 15 20.83 -27.38 -31.90
CA SER A 15 19.80 -27.47 -30.84
C SER A 15 20.43 -27.44 -29.44
N ARG A 16 21.60 -28.07 -29.24
CA ARG A 16 22.36 -27.99 -27.99
C ARG A 16 22.93 -26.60 -27.73
N PHE A 17 23.44 -25.92 -28.76
CA PHE A 17 23.89 -24.53 -28.65
C PHE A 17 22.75 -23.57 -28.31
N SER A 18 21.60 -23.74 -28.93
CA SER A 18 20.37 -22.97 -28.61
C SER A 18 19.90 -23.21 -27.17
N LEU A 19 19.96 -24.46 -26.69
CA LEU A 19 19.58 -24.81 -25.32
C LEU A 19 20.57 -24.22 -24.29
N LEU A 20 21.87 -24.33 -24.53
CA LEU A 20 22.91 -23.78 -23.66
C LEU A 20 22.87 -22.24 -23.64
N PHE A 21 22.58 -21.61 -24.78
CA PHE A 21 22.40 -20.15 -24.87
C PHE A 21 21.15 -19.69 -24.12
N ARG A 22 20.03 -20.44 -24.20
CA ARG A 22 18.80 -20.18 -23.44
C ARG A 22 19.01 -20.40 -21.94
N ILE A 23 19.76 -21.43 -21.55
CA ILE A 23 20.14 -21.69 -20.15
C ILE A 23 21.07 -20.59 -19.65
N GLY A 24 22.03 -20.15 -20.44
CA GLY A 24 22.96 -19.07 -20.13
C GLY A 24 22.23 -17.72 -19.96
N LEU A 25 21.25 -17.40 -20.82
CA LEU A 25 20.39 -16.22 -20.70
C LEU A 25 19.47 -16.31 -19.48
N ALA A 26 18.93 -17.49 -19.17
CA ALA A 26 18.11 -17.71 -17.98
C ALA A 26 18.96 -17.60 -16.71
N MET A 27 20.17 -18.18 -16.69
CA MET A 27 21.10 -18.01 -15.58
C MET A 27 21.60 -16.57 -15.43
N ALA A 28 21.86 -15.84 -16.53
CA ALA A 28 22.21 -14.43 -16.48
C ALA A 28 21.07 -13.56 -15.94
N ARG A 29 19.80 -13.94 -16.18
CA ARG A 29 18.64 -13.29 -15.55
C ARG A 29 18.53 -13.61 -14.06
N ILE A 30 18.82 -14.86 -13.66
CA ILE A 30 18.84 -15.27 -12.24
C ILE A 30 19.99 -14.56 -11.50
N LEU A 31 21.15 -14.41 -12.14
CA LEU A 31 22.32 -13.71 -11.57
C LEU A 31 22.13 -12.18 -11.50
N LYS A 32 21.20 -11.60 -12.27
CA LYS A 32 20.90 -10.15 -12.22
C LYS A 32 20.20 -9.72 -10.94
N ASN A 33 19.48 -10.65 -10.28
CA ASN A 33 18.86 -10.44 -8.96
C ASN A 33 19.12 -11.69 -8.12
N PRO A 34 20.35 -11.86 -7.58
CA PRO A 34 20.65 -12.99 -6.71
C PRO A 34 19.71 -12.95 -5.49
N PHE A 35 19.36 -14.13 -5.01
CA PHE A 35 18.65 -14.24 -3.74
C PHE A 35 19.47 -13.53 -2.65
N PRO A 36 18.88 -12.58 -1.91
CA PRO A 36 19.61 -11.84 -0.88
C PRO A 36 19.97 -12.79 0.26
N SER A 37 21.20 -13.34 0.23
CA SER A 37 21.67 -14.28 1.26
C SER A 37 21.60 -13.68 2.67
N GLN A 38 21.77 -12.36 2.77
CA GLN A 38 21.69 -11.60 4.02
C GLN A 38 20.26 -11.53 4.61
N LEU A 39 19.24 -11.92 3.83
CA LEU A 39 17.84 -11.86 4.26
C LEU A 39 17.60 -12.60 5.58
N PHE A 40 18.26 -13.71 5.78
CA PHE A 40 18.07 -14.60 6.93
C PHE A 40 19.22 -14.59 7.94
N GLU A 41 20.31 -13.86 7.67
CA GLU A 41 21.52 -13.88 8.53
C GLU A 41 21.23 -13.42 9.96
N ASN A 42 20.30 -12.48 10.12
CA ASN A 42 19.93 -11.90 11.41
C ASN A 42 18.63 -12.46 11.99
N LEU A 43 18.02 -13.48 11.34
CA LEU A 43 16.78 -14.10 11.78
C LEU A 43 17.05 -15.46 12.44
N SER A 44 16.32 -15.78 13.49
CA SER A 44 16.29 -17.13 14.05
C SER A 44 15.62 -18.11 13.06
N LYS A 45 15.87 -19.41 13.26
CA LYS A 45 15.21 -20.45 12.45
C LYS A 45 13.67 -20.32 12.49
N GLN A 46 13.12 -19.95 13.64
CA GLN A 46 11.69 -19.77 13.81
C GLN A 46 11.19 -18.57 13.03
N GLU A 47 11.89 -17.42 13.07
CA GLU A 47 11.54 -16.23 12.30
C GLU A 47 11.64 -16.49 10.78
N CYS A 48 12.60 -17.33 10.33
CA CYS A 48 12.67 -17.76 8.93
C CYS A 48 11.44 -18.59 8.53
N GLN A 49 10.98 -19.49 9.39
CA GLN A 49 9.75 -20.26 9.13
C GLN A 49 8.53 -19.34 9.07
N HIS A 50 8.41 -18.41 10.01
CA HIS A 50 7.35 -17.39 10.02
C HIS A 50 7.38 -16.54 8.73
N ALA A 51 8.56 -16.12 8.28
CA ALA A 51 8.69 -15.37 7.03
C ALA A 51 8.17 -16.15 5.82
N LEU A 52 8.52 -17.44 5.70
CA LEU A 52 8.02 -18.31 4.63
C LEU A 52 6.51 -18.46 4.67
N GLU A 53 5.92 -18.56 5.86
CA GLU A 53 4.48 -18.62 6.06
C GLU A 53 3.80 -17.34 5.56
N VAL A 54 4.31 -16.17 5.93
CA VAL A 54 3.78 -14.88 5.48
C VAL A 54 3.92 -14.71 3.96
N PHE A 55 5.04 -15.12 3.37
CA PHE A 55 5.21 -15.11 1.92
C PHE A 55 4.18 -15.99 1.20
N HIS A 56 3.88 -17.16 1.76
CA HIS A 56 2.87 -18.06 1.22
C HIS A 56 1.48 -17.38 1.19
N TYR A 57 1.05 -16.77 2.29
CA TYR A 57 -0.23 -16.05 2.34
C TYR A 57 -0.24 -14.83 1.43
N ALA A 58 0.80 -14.02 1.43
CA ALA A 58 0.90 -12.86 0.54
C ALA A 58 0.81 -13.24 -0.96
N ALA A 59 1.39 -14.39 -1.34
CA ALA A 59 1.33 -14.88 -2.71
C ALA A 59 -0.10 -15.30 -3.12
N GLN A 60 -0.92 -15.73 -2.16
CA GLN A 60 -2.30 -16.19 -2.40
C GLN A 60 -3.34 -15.10 -2.20
N SER A 61 -2.98 -13.96 -1.60
CA SER A 61 -3.92 -12.85 -1.34
C SER A 61 -4.48 -12.29 -2.64
N GLU A 62 -5.80 -12.24 -2.75
CA GLU A 62 -6.53 -11.78 -3.93
C GLU A 62 -7.50 -10.63 -3.62
N THR A 63 -7.89 -10.46 -2.35
CA THR A 63 -8.80 -9.44 -1.86
C THR A 63 -8.13 -8.56 -0.81
N SER A 64 -8.71 -7.40 -0.51
CA SER A 64 -8.22 -6.53 0.57
C SER A 64 -8.27 -7.23 1.93
N ASP A 65 -9.25 -8.11 2.16
CA ASP A 65 -9.36 -8.90 3.38
C ASP A 65 -8.23 -9.93 3.48
N ASP A 66 -7.87 -10.60 2.38
CA ASP A 66 -6.72 -11.53 2.37
C ASP A 66 -5.40 -10.80 2.68
N VAL A 67 -5.22 -9.57 2.14
CA VAL A 67 -4.05 -8.75 2.47
C VAL A 67 -4.07 -8.36 3.94
N ARG A 68 -5.22 -8.00 4.48
CA ARG A 68 -5.38 -7.69 5.90
C ARG A 68 -5.01 -8.89 6.76
N ASP A 69 -5.52 -10.07 6.46
CA ASP A 69 -5.23 -11.31 7.19
C ASP A 69 -3.74 -11.67 7.14
N THR A 70 -3.10 -11.47 5.97
CA THR A 70 -1.65 -11.63 5.82
C THR A 70 -0.88 -10.67 6.73
N LEU A 71 -1.28 -9.40 6.81
CA LEU A 71 -0.66 -8.41 7.69
C LEU A 71 -0.92 -8.73 9.17
N VAL A 72 -2.12 -9.17 9.54
CA VAL A 72 -2.44 -9.65 10.90
C VAL A 72 -1.54 -10.82 11.28
N ARG A 73 -1.36 -11.77 10.35
CA ARG A 73 -0.45 -12.90 10.55
C ARG A 73 0.99 -12.43 10.77
N PHE A 74 1.48 -11.51 9.94
CA PHE A 74 2.80 -10.91 10.14
C PHE A 74 2.93 -10.28 11.53
N GLN A 75 1.95 -9.51 11.96
CA GLN A 75 1.94 -8.87 13.29
C GLN A 75 2.00 -9.90 14.43
N SER A 76 1.34 -11.06 14.28
CA SER A 76 1.38 -12.11 15.29
C SER A 76 2.73 -12.82 15.41
N LEU A 77 3.58 -12.73 14.38
CA LEU A 77 4.83 -13.48 14.27
C LEU A 77 6.08 -12.62 14.45
N PHE A 78 5.94 -11.30 14.27
CA PHE A 78 7.05 -10.33 14.32
C PHE A 78 6.69 -9.17 15.26
N PRO A 79 7.71 -8.50 15.87
CA PRO A 79 7.49 -7.53 16.94
C PRO A 79 7.07 -6.14 16.43
N PHE A 80 6.08 -6.08 15.53
CA PHE A 80 5.50 -4.83 15.06
C PHE A 80 4.12 -4.62 15.67
N ASP A 81 3.92 -3.53 16.39
CA ASP A 81 2.67 -3.21 17.08
C ASP A 81 1.62 -2.60 16.16
N ARG A 82 2.06 -1.96 15.08
CA ARG A 82 1.22 -1.19 14.17
C ARG A 82 1.52 -1.53 12.72
N LEU A 83 0.50 -1.96 12.00
CA LEU A 83 0.59 -2.32 10.59
C LEU A 83 -0.51 -1.67 9.78
N LEU A 84 -0.11 -1.23 8.59
CA LEU A 84 -0.96 -0.56 7.63
C LEU A 84 -0.43 -0.86 6.24
N GLY A 85 -1.31 -1.17 5.30
CA GLY A 85 -1.01 -1.27 3.88
C GLY A 85 -1.97 -0.43 3.05
N GLY A 86 -1.59 -0.09 1.82
CA GLY A 86 -2.51 0.66 0.99
C GLY A 86 -2.02 0.93 -0.42
N LEU A 87 -2.91 1.56 -1.15
CA LEU A 87 -2.76 2.01 -2.53
C LEU A 87 -2.92 3.53 -2.57
N ALA A 88 -2.08 4.16 -3.36
CA ALA A 88 -2.13 5.58 -3.65
C ALA A 88 -2.16 5.79 -5.17
N ARG A 89 -2.84 6.83 -5.61
CA ARG A 89 -2.82 7.29 -7.00
C ARG A 89 -1.73 8.33 -7.18
N LEU A 90 -1.02 8.22 -8.30
CA LEU A 90 -0.03 9.18 -8.73
C LEU A 90 -0.47 9.82 -10.04
N SER A 91 -0.23 11.11 -10.20
CA SER A 91 -0.37 11.79 -11.50
C SER A 91 0.65 11.22 -12.52
N PRO A 92 0.49 11.50 -13.81
CA PRO A 92 1.49 11.15 -14.84
C PRO A 92 2.89 11.72 -14.57
N SER A 93 2.97 12.81 -13.78
CA SER A 93 4.25 13.40 -13.33
C SER A 93 4.82 12.74 -12.07
N GLY A 94 4.15 11.71 -11.52
CA GLY A 94 4.55 11.00 -10.29
C GLY A 94 4.14 11.71 -8.99
N LYS A 95 3.33 12.76 -9.06
CA LYS A 95 2.85 13.47 -7.87
C LYS A 95 1.72 12.69 -7.20
N PHE A 96 1.73 12.62 -5.87
CA PHE A 96 0.66 12.03 -5.07
C PHE A 96 -0.66 12.79 -5.27
N GLU A 97 -1.73 12.07 -5.58
CA GLU A 97 -3.09 12.60 -5.77
C GLU A 97 -4.05 12.17 -4.67
N GLY A 98 -3.76 11.06 -3.98
CA GLY A 98 -4.57 10.56 -2.88
C GLY A 98 -4.43 9.07 -2.68
N PHE A 99 -4.95 8.61 -1.54
CA PHE A 99 -5.06 7.17 -1.26
C PHE A 99 -6.32 6.62 -1.91
N THR A 100 -6.23 5.47 -2.58
CA THR A 100 -7.37 4.79 -3.20
C THR A 100 -7.92 3.68 -2.33
N ASN A 101 -7.05 2.99 -1.61
CA ASN A 101 -7.42 1.94 -0.67
C ASN A 101 -6.40 1.91 0.48
N VAL A 102 -6.90 1.81 1.73
CA VAL A 102 -6.05 1.67 2.92
C VAL A 102 -6.54 0.49 3.74
N VAL A 103 -5.67 -0.50 3.89
CA VAL A 103 -5.88 -1.68 4.72
C VAL A 103 -5.25 -1.42 6.07
N ASN A 104 -6.04 -0.89 7.02
CA ASN A 104 -5.58 -0.68 8.39
C ASN A 104 -5.71 -1.99 9.18
N VAL A 105 -4.63 -2.42 9.82
CA VAL A 105 -4.63 -3.55 10.76
C VAL A 105 -4.70 -3.05 12.19
N SER A 106 -3.81 -2.14 12.57
CA SER A 106 -3.65 -1.77 13.97
C SER A 106 -3.13 -0.34 14.22
N TYR A 107 -3.09 0.50 13.20
CA TYR A 107 -2.84 1.93 13.42
C TYR A 107 -4.01 2.56 14.19
N PRO A 108 -3.76 3.45 15.17
CA PRO A 108 -4.83 4.11 15.90
C PRO A 108 -5.73 4.93 14.97
N ASP A 109 -7.04 4.80 15.14
CA ASP A 109 -8.01 5.50 14.28
C ASP A 109 -7.93 7.02 14.44
N GLU A 110 -7.65 7.50 15.65
CA GLU A 110 -7.43 8.93 15.91
C GLU A 110 -6.21 9.43 15.12
N TRP A 111 -5.15 8.62 15.01
CA TRP A 111 -3.99 8.97 14.18
C TRP A 111 -4.36 9.07 12.71
N LEU A 112 -5.05 8.07 12.18
CA LEU A 112 -5.50 8.09 10.78
C LEU A 112 -6.39 9.30 10.51
N TYR A 113 -7.31 9.61 11.41
CA TYR A 113 -8.14 10.81 11.31
C TYR A 113 -7.31 12.10 11.27
N LEU A 114 -6.33 12.25 12.19
CA LEU A 114 -5.44 13.43 12.22
C LEU A 114 -4.59 13.51 10.95
N TYR A 115 -4.06 12.39 10.49
CA TYR A 115 -3.24 12.30 9.29
C TYR A 115 -3.97 12.86 8.06
N TRP A 116 -5.25 12.49 7.92
CA TRP A 116 -6.10 12.97 6.84
C TRP A 116 -6.53 14.43 7.03
N LYS A 117 -7.00 14.75 8.23
CA LYS A 117 -7.50 16.08 8.56
C LYS A 117 -6.46 17.17 8.31
N ASN A 118 -5.22 16.90 8.67
CA ASN A 118 -4.13 17.87 8.62
C ASN A 118 -3.32 17.79 7.31
N GLY A 119 -3.64 16.86 6.39
CA GLY A 119 -2.88 16.70 5.15
C GLY A 119 -1.44 16.25 5.38
N TYR A 120 -1.21 15.41 6.37
CA TYR A 120 0.14 14.99 6.78
C TYR A 120 0.93 14.27 5.67
N ALA A 121 0.28 13.76 4.64
CA ALA A 121 0.97 13.16 3.48
C ALA A 121 1.97 14.11 2.80
N ASP A 122 1.72 15.43 2.87
CA ASP A 122 2.59 16.44 2.26
C ASP A 122 3.85 16.73 3.10
N ILE A 123 3.80 16.49 4.42
CA ILE A 123 4.87 16.81 5.37
C ILE A 123 5.52 15.59 6.01
N ASP A 124 4.90 14.39 5.91
CA ASP A 124 5.46 13.14 6.42
C ASP A 124 6.76 12.80 5.68
N PRO A 125 7.92 12.84 6.36
CA PRO A 125 9.21 12.60 5.70
C PRO A 125 9.33 11.16 5.20
N VAL A 126 8.71 10.18 5.88
CA VAL A 126 8.74 8.77 5.47
C VAL A 126 7.90 8.56 4.22
N PHE A 127 6.68 9.11 4.18
CA PHE A 127 5.81 8.99 3.02
C PHE A 127 6.40 9.72 1.81
N ARG A 128 6.98 10.91 1.99
CA ARG A 128 7.65 11.64 0.91
C ARG A 128 8.85 10.87 0.36
N ALA A 129 9.72 10.35 1.24
CA ALA A 129 10.86 9.54 0.81
C ALA A 129 10.42 8.29 0.03
N ALA A 130 9.40 7.58 0.53
CA ALA A 130 8.83 6.40 -0.10
C ALA A 130 8.17 6.70 -1.46
N SER A 131 7.59 7.89 -1.63
CA SER A 131 6.95 8.32 -2.88
C SER A 131 7.96 8.77 -3.93
N GLN A 132 9.07 9.41 -3.51
CA GLN A 132 10.12 9.91 -4.41
C GLN A 132 11.06 8.80 -4.89
N SER A 133 11.36 7.86 -4.01
CA SER A 133 12.23 6.73 -4.29
C SER A 133 11.60 5.46 -3.76
N PRO A 134 10.85 4.71 -4.60
CA PRO A 134 10.21 3.47 -4.20
C PRO A 134 11.24 2.47 -3.67
N SER A 135 11.30 2.34 -2.37
CA SER A 135 12.25 1.50 -1.64
C SER A 135 11.81 1.37 -0.18
N THR A 136 12.54 0.57 0.56
CA THR A 136 12.32 0.40 2.00
C THR A 136 12.94 1.55 2.78
N GLN A 137 12.12 2.25 3.56
CA GLN A 137 12.52 3.35 4.43
C GLN A 137 12.53 2.88 5.89
N VAL A 138 13.68 2.94 6.54
CA VAL A 138 13.78 2.80 7.99
C VAL A 138 13.55 4.19 8.60
N TRP A 139 12.49 4.36 9.39
CA TRP A 139 12.01 5.65 9.86
C TRP A 139 13.06 6.44 10.61
N LYS A 140 13.82 5.76 11.46
CA LYS A 140 14.93 6.37 12.21
C LYS A 140 15.90 7.12 11.29
N HIS A 141 16.25 6.54 10.14
CA HIS A 141 17.18 7.17 9.21
C HIS A 141 16.52 8.35 8.49
N THR A 142 15.26 8.23 8.13
CA THR A 142 14.50 9.30 7.46
C THR A 142 14.24 10.46 8.41
N TYR A 143 13.91 10.19 9.67
CA TYR A 143 13.68 11.22 10.68
C TYR A 143 14.91 12.06 11.00
N LEU A 144 16.11 11.47 10.90
CA LEU A 144 17.37 12.23 11.06
C LEU A 144 17.59 13.29 9.96
N GLN A 145 16.89 13.20 8.86
CA GLN A 145 16.98 14.15 7.74
C GLN A 145 15.91 15.26 7.83
N ALA A 146 14.96 15.14 8.76
CA ALA A 146 13.91 16.14 8.96
C ALA A 146 14.52 17.42 9.54
N THR A 147 14.24 18.57 8.92
CA THR A 147 14.81 19.86 9.31
C THR A 147 13.76 20.94 9.49
N SER A 148 12.58 20.83 8.85
CA SER A 148 11.53 21.82 9.00
C SER A 148 10.80 21.65 10.34
N LYS A 149 10.26 22.74 10.85
CA LYS A 149 9.47 22.70 12.09
C LYS A 149 8.23 21.81 11.92
N GLU A 150 7.58 21.88 10.78
CA GLU A 150 6.39 21.09 10.46
C GLU A 150 6.70 19.58 10.48
N GLU A 151 7.84 19.15 9.92
CA GLU A 151 8.28 17.76 9.97
C GLU A 151 8.58 17.29 11.38
N LEU A 152 9.25 18.13 12.18
CA LEU A 152 9.57 17.81 13.57
C LEU A 152 8.31 17.71 14.45
N ASP A 153 7.38 18.65 14.30
CA ASP A 153 6.09 18.63 15.00
C ASP A 153 5.25 17.40 14.60
N PHE A 154 5.27 17.02 13.31
CA PHE A 154 4.65 15.80 12.82
C PHE A 154 5.26 14.56 13.48
N ILE A 155 6.59 14.44 13.51
CA ILE A 155 7.29 13.30 14.12
C ILE A 155 6.95 13.17 15.60
N GLU A 156 6.94 14.27 16.35
CA GLU A 156 6.57 14.25 17.77
C GLU A 156 5.12 13.84 17.97
N THR A 157 4.21 14.33 17.11
CA THR A 157 2.82 13.91 17.14
C THR A 157 2.69 12.41 16.87
N ALA A 158 3.37 11.88 15.85
CA ALA A 158 3.37 10.45 15.51
C ALA A 158 3.87 9.58 16.67
N LYS A 159 4.94 10.00 17.35
CA LYS A 159 5.46 9.33 18.56
C LYS A 159 4.43 9.24 19.67
N GLY A 160 3.61 10.27 19.84
CA GLY A 160 2.50 10.28 20.80
C GLY A 160 1.48 9.18 20.58
N PHE A 161 1.33 8.72 19.33
CA PHE A 161 0.46 7.60 18.94
C PHE A 161 1.17 6.23 18.90
N GLY A 162 2.41 6.16 19.42
CA GLY A 162 3.20 4.91 19.40
C GLY A 162 3.89 4.62 18.07
N LEU A 163 3.97 5.60 17.18
CA LEU A 163 4.61 5.51 15.87
C LEU A 163 6.02 6.13 15.93
N ALA A 164 6.84 5.64 16.88
CA ALA A 164 8.15 6.21 17.17
C ALA A 164 9.25 5.73 16.20
N ASP A 165 9.19 4.48 15.78
CA ASP A 165 10.13 3.86 14.85
C ASP A 165 9.39 2.82 14.00
N GLY A 166 9.96 2.50 12.85
CA GLY A 166 9.32 1.56 11.93
C GLY A 166 10.02 1.44 10.59
N ILE A 167 9.34 0.72 9.72
CA ILE A 167 9.77 0.46 8.35
C ILE A 167 8.59 0.71 7.43
N THR A 168 8.79 1.49 6.39
CA THR A 168 7.82 1.61 5.29
C THR A 168 8.46 1.12 4.01
N THR A 169 7.79 0.21 3.31
CA THR A 169 8.17 -0.22 1.97
C THR A 169 7.15 0.26 0.96
N SER A 170 7.60 0.67 -0.21
CA SER A 170 6.75 1.18 -1.28
C SER A 170 7.17 0.64 -2.64
N SER A 171 6.24 0.63 -3.57
CA SER A 171 6.47 0.30 -4.97
C SER A 171 5.57 1.16 -5.85
N VAL A 172 6.04 1.50 -7.03
CA VAL A 172 5.28 2.30 -8.00
C VAL A 172 5.13 1.52 -9.29
N ASP A 173 3.90 1.39 -9.76
CA ASP A 173 3.60 0.93 -11.11
C ASP A 173 3.27 2.16 -11.98
N GLN A 174 4.27 2.60 -12.74
CA GLN A 174 4.14 3.75 -13.64
C GLN A 174 3.14 3.51 -14.78
N THR A 175 2.83 2.25 -15.09
CA THR A 175 1.92 1.93 -16.21
C THR A 175 0.47 2.23 -15.89
N CYS A 176 0.08 2.15 -14.62
CA CYS A 176 -1.29 2.43 -14.17
C CYS A 176 -1.37 3.63 -13.20
N GLY A 177 -0.25 4.32 -12.93
CA GLY A 177 -0.23 5.47 -12.03
C GLY A 177 -0.58 5.12 -10.58
N LEU A 178 -0.31 3.88 -10.14
CA LEU A 178 -0.56 3.43 -8.80
C LEU A 178 0.74 3.22 -8.02
N ALA A 179 0.73 3.65 -6.77
CA ALA A 179 1.75 3.30 -5.79
C ALA A 179 1.13 2.43 -4.70
N THR A 180 1.90 1.48 -4.21
CA THR A 180 1.56 0.67 -3.05
C THR A 180 2.53 0.99 -1.92
N PHE A 181 2.06 0.92 -0.71
CA PHE A 181 2.88 1.09 0.48
C PHE A 181 2.42 0.16 1.59
N CYS A 182 3.37 -0.26 2.41
CA CYS A 182 3.11 -0.99 3.65
C CYS A 182 4.01 -0.42 4.74
N SER A 183 3.42 -0.04 5.86
CA SER A 183 4.10 0.52 7.01
C SER A 183 3.98 -0.41 8.21
N PHE A 184 5.11 -0.69 8.81
CA PHE A 184 5.29 -1.57 9.96
C PHE A 184 5.94 -0.74 11.06
N ALA A 185 5.18 -0.35 12.07
CA ALA A 185 5.67 0.44 13.18
C ALA A 185 5.68 -0.37 14.47
N GLY A 186 6.58 -0.03 15.35
CA GLY A 186 6.72 -0.67 16.65
C GLY A 186 6.92 0.33 17.76
N GLY A 187 6.84 -0.16 18.99
CA GLY A 187 7.13 0.62 20.18
C GLY A 187 8.63 0.94 20.31
N LYS A 188 9.00 1.50 21.46
CA LYS A 188 10.35 2.06 21.73
C LYS A 188 11.52 1.08 21.57
N ASN A 189 11.27 -0.23 21.48
CA ASN A 189 12.29 -1.27 21.53
C ASN A 189 12.40 -2.11 20.25
N ILE A 190 11.79 -1.67 19.14
CA ILE A 190 11.92 -2.42 17.90
C ILE A 190 13.27 -2.16 17.24
N ASP A 191 13.94 -3.23 16.81
CA ASP A 191 15.11 -3.12 15.94
C ASP A 191 14.66 -3.14 14.46
N ALA A 192 14.18 -1.98 14.01
CA ALA A 192 13.71 -1.82 12.64
C ALA A 192 14.80 -2.14 11.59
N VAL A 193 16.05 -1.83 11.90
CA VAL A 193 17.19 -2.10 11.00
C VAL A 193 17.37 -3.61 10.77
N ARG A 194 17.22 -4.41 11.83
CA ARG A 194 17.32 -5.87 11.77
C ARG A 194 16.29 -6.48 10.82
N TYR A 195 15.07 -5.95 10.82
CA TYR A 195 13.96 -6.48 10.01
C TYR A 195 13.82 -5.82 8.64
N ALA A 196 14.57 -4.77 8.34
CA ALA A 196 14.47 -4.05 7.07
C ALA A 196 14.68 -4.95 5.84
N PRO A 197 15.66 -5.88 5.78
CA PRO A 197 15.83 -6.78 4.64
C PRO A 197 14.63 -7.72 4.46
N LEU A 198 14.06 -8.23 5.55
CA LEU A 198 12.86 -9.08 5.51
C LEU A 198 11.65 -8.29 4.99
N VAL A 199 11.42 -7.09 5.52
CA VAL A 199 10.30 -6.23 5.11
C VAL A 199 10.44 -5.80 3.64
N GLU A 200 11.65 -5.50 3.19
CA GLU A 200 11.91 -5.19 1.78
C GLU A 200 11.56 -6.36 0.86
N TYR A 201 11.94 -7.57 1.24
CA TYR A 201 11.62 -8.76 0.44
C TYR A 201 10.13 -9.09 0.49
N LEU A 202 9.52 -9.07 1.68
CA LEU A 202 8.08 -9.27 1.87
C LEU A 202 7.26 -8.19 1.15
N GLY A 203 7.74 -6.96 1.18
CA GLY A 203 7.09 -5.81 0.54
C GLY A 203 6.75 -6.07 -0.92
N ARG A 204 7.63 -6.73 -1.67
CA ARG A 204 7.39 -7.10 -3.08
C ARG A 204 6.16 -8.01 -3.24
N HIS A 205 5.95 -8.97 -2.33
CA HIS A 205 4.80 -9.87 -2.35
C HIS A 205 3.53 -9.14 -1.93
N LEU A 206 3.61 -8.30 -0.91
CA LEU A 206 2.48 -7.47 -0.47
C LEU A 206 2.08 -6.44 -1.53
N HIS A 207 3.04 -5.82 -2.21
CA HIS A 207 2.77 -4.91 -3.33
C HIS A 207 2.03 -5.63 -4.46
N LEU A 208 2.47 -6.83 -4.84
CA LEU A 208 1.77 -7.64 -5.84
C LEU A 208 0.36 -8.02 -5.39
N ALA A 209 0.16 -8.34 -4.10
CA ALA A 209 -1.15 -8.63 -3.53
C ALA A 209 -2.06 -7.40 -3.59
N LEU A 210 -1.61 -6.24 -3.11
CA LEU A 210 -2.34 -4.97 -3.19
C LEU A 210 -2.69 -4.58 -4.63
N MET A 211 -1.77 -4.77 -5.59
CA MET A 211 -2.04 -4.51 -7.00
C MET A 211 -3.09 -5.47 -7.59
N ARG A 212 -3.14 -6.73 -7.12
CA ARG A 212 -4.21 -7.66 -7.52
C ARG A 212 -5.58 -7.19 -7.02
N THR A 213 -5.67 -6.70 -5.78
CA THR A 213 -6.93 -6.14 -5.25
C THR A 213 -7.38 -4.94 -6.08
N ALA A 214 -6.47 -4.01 -6.39
CA ALA A 214 -6.78 -2.84 -7.20
C ALA A 214 -7.35 -3.20 -8.59
N ARG A 215 -6.82 -4.25 -9.22
CA ARG A 215 -7.29 -4.70 -10.55
C ARG A 215 -8.66 -5.38 -10.50
N LYS A 216 -8.99 -6.05 -9.40
CA LYS A 216 -10.32 -6.66 -9.20
C LYS A 216 -11.38 -5.62 -8.87
N ASP A 217 -10.98 -4.59 -8.10
CA ASP A 217 -11.87 -3.52 -7.66
C ASP A 217 -12.00 -2.41 -8.72
N ALA A 218 -11.22 -2.48 -9.82
CA ALA A 218 -11.32 -1.54 -10.92
C ALA A 218 -12.61 -1.79 -11.72
N PRO A 219 -13.50 -0.80 -11.84
CA PRO A 219 -14.73 -0.95 -12.63
C PRO A 219 -14.38 -1.16 -14.10
N ALA A 220 -15.11 -2.05 -14.75
CA ALA A 220 -14.91 -2.44 -16.16
C ALA A 220 -15.19 -1.32 -17.20
N THR A 221 -15.53 -0.12 -16.77
CA THR A 221 -15.75 1.05 -17.64
C THR A 221 -15.37 2.34 -16.93
N GLU A 222 -14.39 3.06 -17.48
CA GLU A 222 -14.14 4.48 -17.18
C GLU A 222 -15.37 5.33 -17.59
N LYS A 223 -16.35 5.47 -16.70
CA LYS A 223 -17.21 6.65 -16.74
C LYS A 223 -16.48 7.74 -15.96
N CYS A 224 -16.20 8.85 -16.62
CA CYS A 224 -15.60 10.04 -16.05
C CYS A 224 -16.47 10.57 -14.90
N VAL A 225 -16.24 10.08 -13.69
CA VAL A 225 -16.87 10.59 -12.48
C VAL A 225 -16.12 11.87 -12.11
N LYS A 226 -16.83 12.96 -11.94
CA LYS A 226 -16.22 14.22 -11.46
C LYS A 226 -15.56 13.94 -10.11
N GLU A 227 -14.28 14.28 -9.99
CA GLU A 227 -13.48 13.97 -8.80
C GLU A 227 -14.09 14.54 -7.53
N LEU A 228 -14.23 13.70 -6.51
CA LEU A 228 -14.61 14.12 -5.18
C LEU A 228 -13.41 14.79 -4.50
N SER A 229 -13.65 15.91 -3.83
CA SER A 229 -12.62 16.54 -2.99
C SER A 229 -12.25 15.62 -1.80
N PRO A 230 -11.08 15.78 -1.18
CA PRO A 230 -10.69 15.00 0.00
C PRO A 230 -11.72 15.06 1.13
N ARG A 231 -12.38 16.21 1.30
CA ARG A 231 -13.44 16.39 2.30
C ARG A 231 -14.70 15.60 1.97
N GLU A 232 -15.09 15.56 0.71
CA GLU A 232 -16.23 14.78 0.22
C GLU A 232 -15.97 13.28 0.35
N VAL A 233 -14.76 12.82 0.04
CA VAL A 233 -14.34 11.43 0.28
C VAL A 233 -14.45 11.06 1.75
N THR A 234 -13.95 11.91 2.65
CA THR A 234 -14.04 11.66 4.10
C THR A 234 -15.50 11.55 4.56
N ILE A 235 -16.36 12.44 4.12
CA ILE A 235 -17.79 12.42 4.47
C ILE A 235 -18.46 11.16 3.92
N LEU A 236 -18.18 10.79 2.67
CA LEU A 236 -18.75 9.63 2.03
C LEU A 236 -18.34 8.32 2.72
N ASN A 237 -17.11 8.24 3.22
CA ASN A 237 -16.64 7.10 4.02
C ASN A 237 -17.40 6.95 5.34
N TRP A 238 -17.63 8.03 6.07
CA TRP A 238 -18.46 7.97 7.28
C TRP A 238 -19.90 7.55 6.99
N ILE A 239 -20.44 8.01 5.86
CA ILE A 239 -21.77 7.63 5.39
C ILE A 239 -21.84 6.15 5.01
N LYS A 240 -20.82 5.64 4.36
CA LYS A 240 -20.66 4.22 4.04
C LYS A 240 -20.64 3.35 5.30
N ASN A 241 -20.04 3.85 6.38
CA ASN A 241 -20.04 3.20 7.70
C ASN A 241 -21.35 3.43 8.50
N GLY A 242 -22.40 3.87 7.85
CA GLY A 242 -23.74 4.00 8.45
C GLY A 242 -23.96 5.25 9.30
N LYS A 243 -22.98 6.18 9.41
CA LYS A 243 -23.09 7.37 10.26
C LYS A 243 -24.08 8.36 9.69
N THR A 244 -24.96 8.91 10.54
CA THR A 244 -25.88 9.98 10.20
C THR A 244 -25.16 11.29 9.92
N ASN A 245 -25.81 12.25 9.27
CA ASN A 245 -25.21 13.56 9.00
C ASN A 245 -24.80 14.30 10.28
N TRP A 246 -25.58 14.13 11.33
CA TRP A 246 -25.29 14.71 12.64
C TRP A 246 -24.02 14.08 13.23
N GLU A 247 -23.91 12.73 13.26
CA GLU A 247 -22.71 12.03 13.75
C GLU A 247 -21.47 12.43 12.94
N VAL A 248 -21.58 12.48 11.61
CA VAL A 248 -20.48 12.94 10.75
C VAL A 248 -20.10 14.37 11.09
N GLY A 249 -21.10 15.23 11.37
CA GLY A 249 -20.86 16.59 11.83
C GLY A 249 -20.07 16.65 13.13
N GLN A 250 -20.44 15.83 14.12
CA GLN A 250 -19.72 15.73 15.39
C GLN A 250 -18.29 15.23 15.20
N ILE A 251 -18.11 14.15 14.44
CA ILE A 251 -16.78 13.55 14.16
C ILE A 251 -15.85 14.56 13.46
N LEU A 252 -16.39 15.33 12.52
CA LEU A 252 -15.60 16.22 11.67
C LEU A 252 -15.53 17.67 12.19
N GLY A 253 -16.14 17.96 13.34
CA GLY A 253 -16.16 19.30 13.93
C GLY A 253 -16.89 20.33 13.07
N VAL A 254 -17.93 19.93 12.34
CA VAL A 254 -18.74 20.81 11.47
C VAL A 254 -20.23 20.65 11.76
N THR A 255 -21.04 21.58 11.27
CA THR A 255 -22.50 21.48 11.45
C THR A 255 -23.10 20.41 10.54
N GLU A 256 -24.23 19.82 10.95
CA GLU A 256 -25.01 18.91 10.11
C GLU A 256 -25.39 19.54 8.76
N ARG A 257 -25.66 20.87 8.76
CA ARG A 257 -25.91 21.62 7.53
C ARG A 257 -24.74 21.61 6.57
N THR A 258 -23.51 21.69 7.08
CA THR A 258 -22.28 21.61 6.29
C THR A 258 -22.12 20.22 5.69
N VAL A 259 -22.42 19.16 6.45
CA VAL A 259 -22.39 17.78 5.95
C VAL A 259 -23.42 17.60 4.83
N ARG A 260 -24.65 18.12 4.98
CA ARG A 260 -25.67 18.07 3.92
C ARG A 260 -25.25 18.82 2.66
N PHE A 261 -24.58 19.96 2.80
CA PHE A 261 -24.04 20.70 1.65
C PHE A 261 -23.02 19.86 0.87
N HIS A 262 -22.07 19.22 1.56
CA HIS A 262 -21.11 18.33 0.92
C HIS A 262 -21.79 17.10 0.28
N LEU A 263 -22.83 16.54 0.93
CA LEU A 263 -23.60 15.44 0.36
C LEU A 263 -24.28 15.80 -0.95
N ALA A 264 -24.88 16.99 -1.02
CA ALA A 264 -25.48 17.46 -2.27
C ALA A 264 -24.44 17.58 -3.40
N SER A 265 -23.25 18.07 -3.08
CA SER A 265 -22.13 18.10 -4.03
C SER A 265 -21.65 16.70 -4.44
N ILE A 266 -21.53 15.77 -3.48
CA ILE A 266 -21.21 14.36 -3.74
C ILE A 266 -22.23 13.73 -4.68
N PHE A 267 -23.53 13.91 -4.41
CA PHE A 267 -24.60 13.36 -5.24
C PHE A 267 -24.55 13.89 -6.68
N ALA A 268 -24.31 15.19 -6.83
CA ALA A 268 -24.16 15.81 -8.15
C ALA A 268 -22.92 15.31 -8.90
N LYS A 269 -21.80 15.07 -8.18
CA LYS A 269 -20.55 14.58 -8.78
C LYS A 269 -20.63 13.11 -9.17
N LEU A 270 -21.31 12.28 -8.39
CA LEU A 270 -21.50 10.86 -8.63
C LEU A 270 -22.71 10.57 -9.53
N ASP A 271 -23.47 11.60 -9.95
CA ASP A 271 -24.71 11.48 -10.73
C ASP A 271 -25.73 10.52 -10.07
N VAL A 272 -25.94 10.70 -8.76
CA VAL A 272 -26.87 9.91 -7.96
C VAL A 272 -27.86 10.81 -7.22
N THR A 273 -29.01 10.24 -6.83
CA THR A 273 -30.10 11.01 -6.20
C THR A 273 -30.37 10.61 -4.76
N SER A 274 -29.72 9.54 -4.27
CA SER A 274 -29.95 9.05 -2.92
C SER A 274 -28.65 8.67 -2.21
N ARG A 275 -28.72 8.66 -0.88
CA ARG A 275 -27.62 8.26 0.01
C ARG A 275 -27.13 6.82 -0.28
N SER A 276 -28.07 5.87 -0.46
CA SER A 276 -27.75 4.48 -0.78
C SER A 276 -27.09 4.34 -2.13
N GLN A 277 -27.55 5.09 -3.15
CA GLN A 277 -26.88 5.14 -4.45
C GLN A 277 -25.48 5.73 -4.36
N ALA A 278 -25.27 6.78 -3.54
CA ALA A 278 -23.93 7.34 -3.36
C ALA A 278 -22.98 6.35 -2.69
N VAL A 279 -23.46 5.55 -1.73
CA VAL A 279 -22.69 4.48 -1.11
C VAL A 279 -22.39 3.37 -2.13
N ALA A 280 -23.37 2.93 -2.92
CA ALA A 280 -23.17 1.94 -3.96
C ALA A 280 -22.16 2.41 -5.02
N ALA A 281 -22.31 3.64 -5.53
CA ALA A 281 -21.38 4.25 -6.47
C ALA A 281 -19.97 4.38 -5.88
N ALA A 282 -19.85 4.73 -4.59
CA ALA A 282 -18.57 4.76 -3.90
C ALA A 282 -17.89 3.38 -3.84
N MET A 283 -18.67 2.32 -3.69
CA MET A 283 -18.17 0.94 -3.72
C MET A 283 -17.80 0.49 -5.13
N GLU A 284 -18.61 0.81 -6.14
CA GLU A 284 -18.37 0.46 -7.54
C GLU A 284 -17.18 1.21 -8.15
N HIS A 285 -16.96 2.46 -7.77
CA HIS A 285 -15.89 3.29 -8.32
C HIS A 285 -14.58 3.22 -7.53
N GLY A 286 -14.45 2.26 -6.60
CA GLY A 286 -13.21 2.06 -5.82
C GLY A 286 -12.78 3.31 -5.04
N LEU A 287 -13.75 4.15 -4.63
CA LEU A 287 -13.45 5.31 -3.80
C LEU A 287 -12.80 4.86 -2.49
N PRO A 288 -11.78 5.58 -1.99
CA PRO A 288 -10.95 5.11 -0.88
C PRO A 288 -11.81 4.64 0.29
N THR A 289 -11.63 3.38 0.64
CA THR A 289 -12.31 2.76 1.76
C THR A 289 -11.35 2.77 2.93
N LEU A 290 -11.66 3.50 3.97
CA LEU A 290 -10.99 3.35 5.26
C LEU A 290 -11.55 2.07 5.92
N HIS A 291 -10.92 0.92 5.68
CA HIS A 291 -11.22 -0.30 6.42
C HIS A 291 -10.62 -0.16 7.82
N GLY A 292 -11.44 -0.22 8.85
CA GLY A 292 -11.00 -0.19 10.23
C GLY A 292 -11.31 1.10 10.99
N LEU A 293 -12.19 1.96 10.50
CA LEU A 293 -12.73 3.03 11.34
C LEU A 293 -13.63 2.42 12.41
N PRO A 294 -13.49 2.77 13.70
CA PRO A 294 -14.33 2.22 14.75
C PRO A 294 -15.77 2.57 14.49
N SER A 295 -16.67 1.62 14.75
CA SER A 295 -18.04 1.95 15.05
C SER A 295 -17.99 2.83 16.30
N ALA A 296 -18.18 4.13 16.14
CA ALA A 296 -18.31 5.05 17.29
C ALA A 296 -19.47 4.54 18.16
N ILE A 297 -19.16 4.36 19.42
CA ILE A 297 -20.10 4.12 20.52
C ILE A 297 -21.06 5.30 20.62
#